data_9bea8a68a935f3a9175bfbba1e489b25
#
_entry.id   9bea8a68a935f3a9175bfbba1e489b25
#
_cell.length_a   1.000
_cell.length_b   1.000
_cell.length_c   1.000
_cell.angle_alpha   90.00
_cell.angle_beta   90.00
_cell.angle_gamma   90.00
#
_symmetry.space_group_name_H-M   'P 1'
#
loop_
_entity.id
_entity.type
_entity.pdbx_description
1 polymer ?
#
loop_
_entity_poly.entity_id
_entity_poly.type
_entity_poly.pdbx_seq_one_letter_code
_entity_poly.pdbx_strand_id
1 'polypeptide(L)'
;VFIDELPWMDTPRSGFLPAFESFWNGWGSGRDNLMLVVCGSATSWILGNLSRNRGGLYGRLTDEIKLSPFTLKECEEYFTHEGVAMSRYDIVQSHMVFGGIPYYLSYFKKGLSFEGNTDKILFGRNPRLKDEFNRLFNAIFGNPEDCKKIVRLLAKRHSGYTREEIARETGIS
;
A
#
# COMPACT_ATOMS: atom_id res chain seq x y z
N VAL A 1 -6.02 -17.15 -14.12
CA VAL A 1 -6.76 -16.86 -12.87
C VAL A 1 -5.96 -15.84 -12.08
N PHE A 2 -6.62 -14.80 -11.55
CA PHE A 2 -6.03 -13.79 -10.69
C PHE A 2 -6.67 -13.87 -9.30
N ILE A 3 -5.85 -13.93 -8.24
CA ILE A 3 -6.31 -13.93 -6.85
C ILE A 3 -5.68 -12.72 -6.16
N ASP A 4 -6.54 -11.76 -5.82
CA ASP A 4 -6.15 -10.56 -5.11
C ASP A 4 -6.13 -10.81 -3.60
N GLU A 5 -5.19 -10.15 -2.90
CA GLU A 5 -5.00 -10.24 -1.45
C GLU A 5 -5.01 -11.68 -0.90
N LEU A 6 -4.24 -12.57 -1.56
CA LEU A 6 -4.11 -13.98 -1.17
C LEU A 6 -3.84 -14.19 0.34
N PRO A 7 -3.02 -13.36 1.03
CA PRO A 7 -2.77 -13.50 2.45
C PRO A 7 -4.03 -13.45 3.33
N TRP A 8 -5.08 -12.77 2.89
CA TRP A 8 -6.33 -12.67 3.67
C TRP A 8 -7.11 -13.99 3.73
N MET A 9 -6.83 -14.91 2.82
CA MET A 9 -7.44 -16.24 2.82
C MET A 9 -6.79 -17.16 3.86
N ASP A 10 -5.54 -16.86 4.26
CA ASP A 10 -4.77 -17.66 5.23
C ASP A 10 -5.01 -17.17 6.66
N THR A 11 -6.24 -17.34 7.14
CA THR A 11 -6.60 -17.04 8.53
C THR A 11 -6.20 -18.21 9.46
N PRO A 12 -6.00 -17.94 10.77
CA PRO A 12 -5.74 -19.01 11.74
C PRO A 12 -6.80 -20.12 11.65
N ARG A 13 -6.35 -21.36 11.47
CA ARG A 13 -7.18 -22.57 11.31
C ARG A 13 -7.96 -22.67 9.99
N SER A 14 -7.72 -21.82 8.99
CA SER A 14 -8.39 -21.94 7.70
C SER A 14 -7.98 -23.20 6.93
N GLY A 15 -6.75 -23.68 7.15
CA GLY A 15 -6.18 -24.75 6.31
C GLY A 15 -5.95 -24.34 4.86
N PHE A 16 -6.03 -23.01 4.59
CA PHE A 16 -5.96 -22.49 3.22
C PHE A 16 -4.63 -22.81 2.54
N LEU A 17 -3.51 -22.53 3.20
CA LEU A 17 -2.19 -22.72 2.58
C LEU A 17 -1.92 -24.19 2.20
N PRO A 18 -2.15 -25.18 3.06
CA PRO A 18 -2.04 -26.61 2.68
C PRO A 18 -2.99 -26.99 1.53
N ALA A 19 -4.21 -26.48 1.52
CA ALA A 19 -5.17 -26.73 0.44
C ALA A 19 -4.70 -26.12 -0.88
N PHE A 20 -4.17 -24.91 -0.86
CA PHE A 20 -3.62 -24.22 -2.01
C PHE A 20 -2.37 -24.95 -2.56
N GLU A 21 -1.47 -25.41 -1.69
CA GLU A 21 -0.33 -26.26 -2.04
C GLU A 21 -0.77 -27.57 -2.72
N SER A 22 -1.76 -28.24 -2.14
CA SER A 22 -2.33 -29.48 -2.70
C SER A 22 -2.97 -29.24 -4.07
N PHE A 23 -3.75 -28.20 -4.22
CA PHE A 23 -4.34 -27.79 -5.49
C PHE A 23 -3.26 -27.56 -6.55
N TRP A 24 -2.26 -26.75 -6.25
CA TRP A 24 -1.21 -26.41 -7.22
C TRP A 24 -0.37 -27.62 -7.59
N ASN A 25 0.16 -28.36 -6.61
CA ASN A 25 1.04 -29.48 -6.85
C ASN A 25 0.32 -30.71 -7.42
N GLY A 26 -0.94 -30.93 -7.03
CA GLY A 26 -1.72 -32.07 -7.48
C GLY A 26 -2.40 -31.88 -8.84
N TRP A 27 -2.76 -30.65 -9.18
CA TRP A 27 -3.55 -30.39 -10.38
C TRP A 27 -3.08 -29.16 -11.19
N GLY A 28 -2.86 -28.02 -10.55
CA GLY A 28 -2.62 -26.74 -11.24
C GLY A 28 -1.35 -26.73 -12.07
N SER A 29 -0.24 -27.22 -11.51
CA SER A 29 1.09 -27.21 -12.15
C SER A 29 1.18 -28.10 -13.40
N GLY A 30 0.26 -29.05 -13.57
CA GLY A 30 0.20 -29.90 -14.76
C GLY A 30 -0.68 -29.34 -15.90
N ARG A 31 -1.13 -28.09 -15.81
CA ARG A 31 -2.03 -27.48 -16.78
C ARG A 31 -1.34 -26.43 -17.64
N ASP A 32 -1.17 -26.72 -18.93
CA ASP A 32 -0.56 -25.79 -19.89
C ASP A 32 -1.42 -24.56 -20.19
N ASN A 33 -2.73 -24.63 -19.88
CA ASN A 33 -3.70 -23.55 -20.09
C ASN A 33 -4.05 -22.77 -18.84
N LEU A 34 -3.30 -22.96 -17.74
CA LEU A 34 -3.53 -22.24 -16.48
C LEU A 34 -2.37 -21.30 -16.15
N MET A 35 -2.64 -20.01 -16.18
CA MET A 35 -1.80 -19.01 -15.53
C MET A 35 -2.47 -18.61 -14.22
N LEU A 36 -1.78 -18.75 -13.10
CA LEU A 36 -2.21 -18.32 -11.79
C LEU A 36 -1.37 -17.12 -11.34
N VAL A 37 -2.01 -15.99 -11.16
CA VAL A 37 -1.40 -14.77 -10.65
C VAL A 37 -1.98 -14.52 -9.27
N VAL A 38 -1.12 -14.31 -8.30
CA VAL A 38 -1.51 -14.00 -6.91
C VAL A 38 -0.87 -12.70 -6.49
N CYS A 39 -1.59 -11.86 -5.75
CA CYS A 39 -1.03 -10.65 -5.20
C CYS A 39 -1.40 -10.47 -3.71
N GLY A 40 -0.77 -9.52 -3.07
CA GLY A 40 -1.07 -9.13 -1.70
C GLY A 40 -0.15 -8.02 -1.21
N SER A 41 -0.67 -7.19 -0.33
CA SER A 41 0.07 -6.10 0.32
C SER A 41 0.97 -6.60 1.46
N ALA A 42 0.70 -7.78 2.02
CA ALA A 42 1.50 -8.40 3.08
C ALA A 42 2.76 -9.05 2.52
N THR A 43 3.75 -8.22 2.14
CA THR A 43 5.01 -8.66 1.54
C THR A 43 5.73 -9.74 2.36
N SER A 44 5.74 -9.63 3.69
CA SER A 44 6.35 -10.64 4.59
C SER A 44 5.68 -12.00 4.47
N TRP A 45 4.35 -12.04 4.34
CA TRP A 45 3.61 -13.29 4.14
C TRP A 45 3.91 -13.91 2.78
N ILE A 46 3.87 -13.10 1.70
CA ILE A 46 4.18 -13.53 0.32
C ILE A 46 5.59 -14.12 0.27
N LEU A 47 6.59 -13.37 0.74
CA LEU A 47 7.98 -13.83 0.75
C LEU A 47 8.16 -15.05 1.66
N GLY A 48 7.51 -15.07 2.82
CA GLY A 48 7.62 -16.17 3.79
C GLY A 48 7.01 -17.47 3.28
N ASN A 49 5.83 -17.41 2.68
CA ASN A 49 5.06 -18.61 2.34
C ASN A 49 5.17 -19.05 0.88
N LEU A 50 5.42 -18.13 -0.04
CA LEU A 50 5.52 -18.46 -1.47
C LEU A 50 6.96 -18.47 -1.99
N SER A 51 7.78 -17.46 -1.64
CA SER A 51 9.09 -17.29 -2.26
C SER A 51 10.22 -17.99 -1.48
N ARG A 52 10.28 -17.83 -0.16
CA ARG A 52 11.41 -18.28 0.70
C ARG A 52 11.13 -19.51 1.55
N ASN A 53 9.88 -19.87 1.75
CA ASN A 53 9.52 -21.03 2.55
C ASN A 53 9.89 -22.32 1.80
N ARG A 54 10.52 -23.26 2.48
CA ARG A 54 10.81 -24.62 1.98
C ARG A 54 9.58 -25.55 2.00
N GLY A 55 8.36 -24.95 2.04
CA GLY A 55 7.09 -25.68 1.95
C GLY A 55 6.74 -26.14 0.55
N GLY A 56 5.53 -26.61 0.35
CA GLY A 56 5.06 -27.22 -0.89
C GLY A 56 5.01 -26.29 -2.11
N LEU A 57 5.08 -24.97 -1.90
CA LEU A 57 5.12 -23.98 -2.98
C LEU A 57 6.55 -23.50 -3.33
N TYR A 58 7.57 -24.00 -2.63
CA TYR A 58 8.95 -23.62 -2.91
C TYR A 58 9.36 -23.95 -4.34
N GLY A 59 9.94 -22.98 -5.04
CA GLY A 59 10.38 -23.14 -6.43
C GLY A 59 9.23 -23.26 -7.44
N ARG A 60 8.00 -22.94 -7.05
CA ARG A 60 6.82 -22.97 -7.93
C ARG A 60 6.50 -21.61 -8.57
N LEU A 61 7.09 -20.53 -8.05
CA LEU A 61 6.97 -19.21 -8.68
C LEU A 61 7.80 -19.20 -9.96
N THR A 62 7.17 -18.79 -11.05
CA THR A 62 7.83 -18.59 -12.35
C THR A 62 8.31 -17.15 -12.51
N ASP A 63 7.61 -16.20 -11.87
CA ASP A 63 7.97 -14.79 -11.90
C ASP A 63 7.48 -14.06 -10.64
N GLU A 64 8.16 -12.97 -10.28
CA GLU A 64 7.83 -12.13 -9.14
C GLU A 64 7.87 -10.66 -9.56
N ILE A 65 6.72 -9.98 -9.49
CA ILE A 65 6.59 -8.57 -9.84
C ILE A 65 6.41 -7.77 -8.56
N LYS A 66 7.38 -6.93 -8.21
CA LYS A 66 7.28 -5.98 -7.13
C LYS A 66 6.79 -4.63 -7.66
N LEU A 67 5.55 -4.28 -7.35
CA LEU A 67 5.01 -2.97 -7.67
C LEU A 67 5.52 -1.94 -6.64
N SER A 68 6.19 -0.90 -7.15
CA SER A 68 6.61 0.26 -6.36
C SER A 68 5.71 1.46 -6.68
N PRO A 69 5.59 2.43 -5.76
CA PRO A 69 4.99 3.72 -6.08
C PRO A 69 5.70 4.36 -7.28
N PHE A 70 4.99 5.20 -8.02
CA PHE A 70 5.57 5.95 -9.14
C PHE A 70 6.73 6.83 -8.68
N THR A 71 7.79 6.83 -9.44
CA THR A 71 8.87 7.82 -9.35
C THR A 71 8.36 9.20 -9.78
N LEU A 72 9.12 10.26 -9.52
CA LEU A 72 8.77 11.61 -9.98
C LEU A 72 8.58 11.67 -11.50
N LYS A 73 9.41 10.93 -12.26
CA LYS A 73 9.30 10.85 -13.71
C LYS A 73 7.99 10.17 -14.14
N GLU A 74 7.64 9.06 -13.52
CA GLU A 74 6.40 8.34 -13.81
C GLU A 74 5.18 9.17 -13.39
N CYS A 75 5.26 9.97 -12.31
CA CYS A 75 4.21 10.94 -11.97
C CYS A 75 4.06 12.02 -13.05
N GLU A 76 5.18 12.54 -13.62
CA GLU A 76 5.15 13.51 -14.72
C GLU A 76 4.48 12.90 -15.97
N GLU A 77 4.86 11.68 -16.33
CA GLU A 77 4.27 10.93 -17.43
C GLU A 77 2.77 10.66 -17.20
N TYR A 78 2.39 10.25 -15.98
CA TYR A 78 1.01 10.01 -15.60
C TYR A 78 0.15 11.27 -15.72
N PHE A 79 0.56 12.39 -15.11
CA PHE A 79 -0.19 13.64 -15.20
C PHE A 79 -0.29 14.16 -16.64
N THR A 80 0.76 13.99 -17.44
CA THR A 80 0.75 14.34 -18.86
C THR A 80 -0.28 13.49 -19.62
N HIS A 81 -0.28 12.17 -19.41
CA HIS A 81 -1.25 11.24 -20.00
C HIS A 81 -2.68 11.59 -19.61
N GLU A 82 -2.91 11.86 -18.33
CA GLU A 82 -4.21 12.28 -17.82
C GLU A 82 -4.60 13.71 -18.22
N GLY A 83 -3.70 14.47 -18.88
CA GLY A 83 -3.95 15.85 -19.29
C GLY A 83 -4.13 16.82 -18.11
N VAL A 84 -3.53 16.53 -16.97
CA VAL A 84 -3.47 17.40 -15.80
C VAL A 84 -2.19 18.24 -15.90
N ALA A 85 -2.35 19.55 -16.15
CA ALA A 85 -1.21 20.47 -16.28
C ALA A 85 -0.57 20.70 -14.90
N MET A 86 0.66 20.25 -14.74
CA MET A 86 1.44 20.36 -13.48
C MET A 86 2.85 20.83 -13.82
N SER A 87 3.37 21.81 -13.08
CA SER A 87 4.79 22.13 -13.12
C SER A 87 5.60 21.02 -12.44
N ARG A 88 6.90 20.95 -12.74
CA ARG A 88 7.78 19.99 -12.04
C ARG A 88 7.81 20.20 -10.54
N TYR A 89 7.68 21.43 -10.08
CA TYR A 89 7.57 21.75 -8.67
C TYR A 89 6.28 21.21 -8.07
N ASP A 90 5.14 21.36 -8.74
CA ASP A 90 3.86 20.80 -8.30
C ASP A 90 3.89 19.26 -8.27
N ILE A 91 4.60 18.63 -9.22
CA ILE A 91 4.78 17.16 -9.23
C ILE A 91 5.58 16.71 -8.00
N VAL A 92 6.64 17.42 -7.63
CA VAL A 92 7.40 17.14 -6.40
C VAL A 92 6.50 17.29 -5.16
N GLN A 93 5.74 18.38 -5.07
CA GLN A 93 4.81 18.58 -3.97
C GLN A 93 3.73 17.50 -3.92
N SER A 94 3.17 17.13 -5.06
CA SER A 94 2.20 16.04 -5.18
C SER A 94 2.79 14.72 -4.69
N HIS A 95 4.01 14.41 -5.10
CA HIS A 95 4.69 13.19 -4.66
C HIS A 95 4.99 13.19 -3.15
N MET A 96 5.34 14.35 -2.58
CA MET A 96 5.55 14.48 -1.13
C MET A 96 4.27 14.27 -0.32
N VAL A 97 3.11 14.69 -0.84
CA VAL A 97 1.81 14.60 -0.15
C VAL A 97 1.12 13.27 -0.40
N PHE A 98 1.13 12.78 -1.65
CA PHE A 98 0.35 11.60 -2.09
C PHE A 98 1.22 10.37 -2.38
N GLY A 99 2.54 10.50 -2.34
CA GLY A 99 3.49 9.38 -2.36
C GLY A 99 3.62 8.64 -3.68
N GLY A 100 3.28 9.19 -4.82
CA GLY A 100 3.38 8.49 -6.11
C GLY A 100 2.45 7.29 -6.24
N ILE A 101 1.40 7.21 -5.43
CA ILE A 101 0.40 6.13 -5.48
C ILE A 101 -0.61 6.45 -6.58
N PRO A 102 -0.72 5.63 -7.66
CA PRO A 102 -1.60 5.91 -8.79
C PRO A 102 -3.06 6.17 -8.39
N TYR A 103 -3.54 5.44 -7.40
CA TYR A 103 -4.89 5.61 -6.85
C TYR A 103 -5.13 7.04 -6.32
N TYR A 104 -4.20 7.61 -5.59
CA TYR A 104 -4.32 8.98 -5.09
C TYR A 104 -4.15 10.02 -6.19
N LEU A 105 -3.23 9.78 -7.13
CA LEU A 105 -2.99 10.66 -8.27
C LEU A 105 -4.21 10.74 -9.21
N SER A 106 -5.00 9.66 -9.30
CA SER A 106 -6.21 9.61 -10.13
C SER A 106 -7.32 10.60 -9.68
N TYR A 107 -7.23 11.12 -8.46
CA TYR A 107 -8.18 12.11 -7.98
C TYR A 107 -7.91 13.53 -8.47
N PHE A 108 -6.72 13.79 -9.03
CA PHE A 108 -6.40 15.09 -9.61
C PHE A 108 -7.27 15.40 -10.81
N LYS A 109 -7.74 16.63 -10.90
CA LYS A 109 -8.64 17.10 -11.97
C LYS A 109 -7.96 18.14 -12.84
N LYS A 110 -8.21 18.04 -14.16
CA LYS A 110 -7.79 19.04 -15.14
C LYS A 110 -8.32 20.44 -14.79
N GLY A 111 -7.53 21.45 -15.10
CA GLY A 111 -7.92 22.84 -14.91
C GLY A 111 -7.85 23.35 -13.47
N LEU A 112 -7.31 22.55 -12.54
CA LEU A 112 -7.01 22.97 -11.17
C LEU A 112 -5.50 22.99 -10.94
N SER A 113 -5.04 23.94 -10.11
CA SER A 113 -3.67 23.94 -9.59
C SER A 113 -3.44 22.77 -8.63
N PHE A 114 -2.18 22.57 -8.22
CA PHE A 114 -1.82 21.59 -7.18
C PHE A 114 -2.60 21.86 -5.88
N GLU A 115 -2.64 23.12 -5.43
CA GLU A 115 -3.34 23.52 -4.20
C GLU A 115 -4.85 23.27 -4.31
N GLY A 116 -5.44 23.62 -5.47
CA GLY A 116 -6.88 23.43 -5.71
C GLY A 116 -7.27 21.93 -5.75
N ASN A 117 -6.40 21.07 -6.29
CA ASN A 117 -6.58 19.63 -6.24
C ASN A 117 -6.42 19.10 -4.81
N THR A 118 -5.36 19.51 -4.12
CA THR A 118 -5.06 19.09 -2.75
C THR A 118 -6.19 19.47 -1.79
N ASP A 119 -6.70 20.69 -1.91
CA ASP A 119 -7.84 21.14 -1.10
C ASP A 119 -9.06 20.25 -1.31
N LYS A 120 -9.43 19.96 -2.56
CA LYS A 120 -10.56 19.07 -2.86
C LYS A 120 -10.37 17.63 -2.39
N ILE A 121 -9.15 17.11 -2.48
CA ILE A 121 -8.85 15.71 -2.15
C ILE A 121 -8.82 15.50 -0.63
N LEU A 122 -8.25 16.46 0.13
CA LEU A 122 -7.98 16.30 1.56
C LEU A 122 -8.88 17.14 2.47
N PHE A 123 -9.27 18.37 2.06
CA PHE A 123 -9.86 19.37 2.97
C PHE A 123 -11.24 19.90 2.54
N GLY A 124 -11.64 19.68 1.29
CA GLY A 124 -12.90 20.17 0.74
C GLY A 124 -14.14 19.69 1.51
N ARG A 125 -15.33 20.14 1.12
CA ARG A 125 -16.59 19.78 1.81
C ARG A 125 -16.85 18.28 1.87
N ASN A 126 -16.44 17.52 0.81
CA ASN A 126 -16.53 16.06 0.75
C ASN A 126 -15.19 15.50 0.22
N PRO A 127 -14.13 15.51 1.03
CA PRO A 127 -12.81 15.14 0.57
C PRO A 127 -12.74 13.62 0.34
N ARG A 128 -12.09 13.23 -0.77
CA ARG A 128 -11.98 11.81 -1.17
C ARG A 128 -11.18 10.98 -0.17
N LEU A 129 -10.18 11.59 0.47
CA LEU A 129 -9.27 10.92 1.39
C LEU A 129 -9.53 11.29 2.86
N LYS A 130 -10.75 11.73 3.20
CA LYS A 130 -11.14 12.12 4.56
C LYS A 130 -10.75 11.10 5.63
N ASP A 131 -11.02 9.84 5.37
CA ASP A 131 -10.82 8.76 6.34
C ASP A 131 -9.57 7.92 6.05
N GLU A 132 -8.78 8.32 5.04
CA GLU A 132 -7.65 7.52 4.56
C GLU A 132 -6.58 7.29 5.63
N PHE A 133 -6.29 8.31 6.43
CA PHE A 133 -5.39 8.18 7.58
C PHE A 133 -5.81 7.04 8.51
N ASN A 134 -7.10 6.98 8.85
CA ASN A 134 -7.60 5.92 9.74
C ASN A 134 -7.59 4.56 9.04
N ARG A 135 -7.96 4.49 7.77
CA ARG A 135 -7.96 3.24 6.99
C ARG A 135 -6.57 2.65 6.86
N LEU A 136 -5.58 3.48 6.49
CA LEU A 136 -4.19 3.05 6.37
C LEU A 136 -3.64 2.51 7.70
N PHE A 137 -3.83 3.25 8.79
CA PHE A 137 -3.33 2.82 10.09
C PHE A 137 -3.99 1.51 10.54
N ASN A 138 -5.29 1.37 10.34
CA ASN A 138 -6.01 0.15 10.69
C ASN A 138 -5.61 -1.05 9.82
N ALA A 139 -5.21 -0.82 8.57
CA ALA A 139 -4.78 -1.88 7.66
C ALA A 139 -3.33 -2.35 7.91
N ILE A 140 -2.44 -1.44 8.35
CA ILE A 140 -1.00 -1.71 8.43
C ILE A 140 -0.57 -2.15 9.83
N PHE A 141 -1.17 -1.59 10.90
CA PHE A 141 -0.70 -1.75 12.26
C PHE A 141 -1.63 -2.63 13.10
N GLY A 142 -1.05 -3.56 13.84
CA GLY A 142 -1.81 -4.39 14.80
C GLY A 142 -2.38 -3.59 15.99
N ASN A 143 -1.72 -2.47 16.36
CA ASN A 143 -2.23 -1.49 17.32
C ASN A 143 -2.27 -0.08 16.68
N PRO A 144 -3.28 0.20 15.86
CA PRO A 144 -3.36 1.44 15.10
C PRO A 144 -3.51 2.68 15.99
N GLU A 145 -4.19 2.57 17.14
CA GLU A 145 -4.46 3.72 18.00
C GLU A 145 -3.18 4.28 18.65
N ASP A 146 -2.29 3.43 19.07
CA ASP A 146 -1.00 3.85 19.62
C ASP A 146 -0.11 4.50 18.56
N CYS A 147 -0.07 3.92 17.35
CA CYS A 147 0.63 4.53 16.23
C CYS A 147 0.05 5.91 15.88
N LYS A 148 -1.27 6.06 15.86
CA LYS A 148 -1.94 7.36 15.60
C LYS A 148 -1.63 8.39 16.69
N LYS A 149 -1.57 8.00 17.98
CA LYS A 149 -1.18 8.89 19.08
C LYS A 149 0.24 9.42 18.87
N ILE A 150 1.18 8.53 18.51
CA ILE A 150 2.57 8.92 18.24
C ILE A 150 2.65 9.91 17.08
N VAL A 151 1.98 9.63 15.95
CA VAL A 151 2.01 10.53 14.79
C VAL A 151 1.39 11.89 15.10
N ARG A 152 0.26 11.92 15.83
CA ARG A 152 -0.36 13.17 16.27
C ARG A 152 0.53 13.96 17.23
N LEU A 153 1.29 13.27 18.08
CA LEU A 153 2.27 13.94 18.96
C LEU A 153 3.40 14.54 18.13
N LEU A 154 3.99 13.76 17.20
CA LEU A 154 5.07 14.23 16.32
C LEU A 154 4.67 15.46 15.49
N ALA A 155 3.42 15.55 15.07
CA ALA A 155 2.89 16.71 14.32
C ALA A 155 2.85 18.01 15.13
N LYS A 156 3.00 17.99 16.46
CA LYS A 156 2.92 19.18 17.31
C LYS A 156 4.22 19.99 17.39
N ARG A 157 5.38 19.35 17.06
CA ARG A 157 6.69 19.98 17.25
C ARG A 157 7.65 19.63 16.12
N HIS A 158 8.09 20.62 15.35
CA HIS A 158 9.00 20.46 14.22
C HIS A 158 10.36 19.88 14.58
N SER A 159 10.87 20.19 15.80
CA SER A 159 12.16 19.65 16.28
C SER A 159 12.13 18.16 16.61
N GLY A 160 10.95 17.52 16.51
CA GLY A 160 10.76 16.12 16.87
C GLY A 160 10.71 15.88 18.38
N TYR A 161 10.67 14.61 18.77
CA TYR A 161 10.64 14.14 20.17
C TYR A 161 11.63 13.00 20.33
N THR A 162 12.26 12.89 21.50
CA THR A 162 13.03 11.70 21.86
C THR A 162 12.11 10.54 22.17
N ARG A 163 12.64 9.32 22.19
CA ARG A 163 11.86 8.12 22.56
C ARG A 163 11.25 8.25 23.96
N GLU A 164 12.02 8.75 24.90
CA GLU A 164 11.58 8.95 26.30
C GLU A 164 10.45 9.98 26.41
N GLU A 165 10.54 11.07 25.64
CA GLU A 165 9.46 12.07 25.55
C GLU A 165 8.21 11.45 24.95
N ILE A 166 8.32 10.67 23.86
CA ILE A 166 7.18 9.98 23.25
C ILE A 166 6.51 9.03 24.25
N ALA A 167 7.29 8.20 24.93
CA ALA A 167 6.78 7.27 25.93
C ALA A 167 6.02 8.00 27.05
N ARG A 168 6.62 9.09 27.56
CA ARG A 168 6.01 9.90 28.63
C ARG A 168 4.71 10.58 28.18
N GLU A 169 4.69 11.19 27.00
CA GLU A 169 3.55 11.97 26.48
C GLU A 169 2.40 11.09 25.99
N THR A 170 2.69 9.88 25.51
CA THR A 170 1.69 8.95 24.97
C THR A 170 1.25 7.86 25.94
N GLY A 171 2.08 7.58 26.97
CA GLY A 171 1.90 6.43 27.87
C GLY A 171 2.22 5.08 27.20
N ILE A 172 2.91 5.08 26.06
CA ILE A 172 3.26 3.87 25.30
C ILE A 172 4.72 3.51 25.63
N SER A 173 4.93 2.25 26.06
CA SER A 173 6.25 1.72 26.43
C SER A 173 6.94 1.01 25.27
#